data_8573d720894fe95bf4fc4a62a5336764
#
_entry.id   8573d720894fe95bf4fc4a62a5336764
#
_cell.length_a   1.000
_cell.length_b   1.000
_cell.length_c   1.000
_cell.angle_alpha   90.00
_cell.angle_beta   90.00
_cell.angle_gamma   90.00
#
_symmetry.space_group_name_H-M   'P 1'
#
loop_
_entity.id
_entity.type
_entity.pdbx_description
1 polymer ?
#
loop_
_entity_poly.entity_id
_entity_poly.type
_entity_poly.pdbx_seq_one_letter_code
_entity_poly.pdbx_strand_id
1 'polypeptide(L)'
;MLETLRNAFKIKDIRNRILFTFFMLVVIRIGSELPAPGVNGDVFKQWFESQSADGFGFFNAITGGSFLNMSVFALNITPYITSSIIIQLLTIAIPKLEEMQRDGEEGRKKMTAITRYLTVALALIQAVAMTIFFYRGDQLTSSNPLTFIMVVTGLTAGSTVLMWIGERITEKGVGNGISIVLTINIISRIPQDLGTLWSQFIANKSIPKGIVAALIICAIIVAMVVFVVFLQDAERRIPVQYSKKIQGRKQVGGQQTYIPLKVNTGGVIPVIFAQSLMQTPVIIASVLGKGNGTGIGSKILKGLSQSNWCNPEQPIYSIGLVVYLLLLVAFAYFYTEITFNPLEIANNMKKAGGFIPGIRPGKPTSDYLSQILNYIVFIGAVGLAIVAVIPIFFNGVFNADVSFGGTSIIIIVGVIIETVKQIESQMRVRYYKGFLND
;
A
#
# COMPACT_ATOMS: atom_id res chain seq x y z
N MET A 1 -15.05 -9.45 14.75
CA MET A 1 -13.58 -9.49 14.64
C MET A 1 -12.90 -10.23 15.82
N LEU A 2 -13.07 -9.84 17.09
CA LEU A 2 -12.43 -10.54 18.22
C LEU A 2 -12.88 -11.99 18.35
N GLU A 3 -14.16 -12.29 18.15
CA GLU A 3 -14.68 -13.67 18.16
C GLU A 3 -14.12 -14.49 16.99
N THR A 4 -14.00 -13.89 15.81
CA THR A 4 -13.40 -14.52 14.63
C THR A 4 -11.96 -14.93 14.91
N LEU A 5 -11.16 -14.03 15.48
CA LEU A 5 -9.76 -14.32 15.85
C LEU A 5 -9.70 -15.42 16.93
N ARG A 6 -10.53 -15.34 17.98
CA ARG A 6 -10.57 -16.37 19.02
C ARG A 6 -10.91 -17.75 18.47
N ASN A 7 -11.85 -17.83 17.53
CA ASN A 7 -12.24 -19.08 16.88
C ASN A 7 -11.16 -19.57 15.88
N ALA A 8 -10.47 -18.66 15.21
CA ALA A 8 -9.34 -18.98 14.32
C ALA A 8 -8.20 -19.68 15.07
N PHE A 9 -7.89 -19.24 16.31
CA PHE A 9 -6.86 -19.88 17.14
C PHE A 9 -7.21 -21.30 17.58
N LYS A 10 -8.51 -21.69 17.59
CA LYS A 10 -8.93 -23.06 17.92
C LYS A 10 -8.64 -24.05 16.77
N ILE A 11 -8.55 -23.56 15.53
CA ILE A 11 -8.29 -24.38 14.33
C ILE A 11 -6.78 -24.51 14.14
N LYS A 12 -6.22 -25.69 14.30
CA LYS A 12 -4.77 -25.96 14.29
C LYS A 12 -4.04 -25.38 13.05
N ASP A 13 -4.61 -25.53 11.86
CA ASP A 13 -3.96 -25.04 10.64
C ASP A 13 -3.95 -23.53 10.52
N ILE A 14 -5.06 -22.87 10.88
CA ILE A 14 -5.15 -21.40 10.86
C ILE A 14 -4.23 -20.83 11.93
N ARG A 15 -4.20 -21.44 13.11
CA ARG A 15 -3.26 -21.07 14.17
C ARG A 15 -1.81 -21.17 13.69
N ASN A 16 -1.43 -22.24 13.03
CA ASN A 16 -0.07 -22.40 12.51
C ASN A 16 0.27 -21.36 11.45
N ARG A 17 -0.66 -20.99 10.59
CA ARG A 17 -0.49 -19.89 9.61
C ARG A 17 -0.32 -18.53 10.28
N ILE A 18 -1.12 -18.23 11.32
CA ILE A 18 -1.00 -16.99 12.08
C ILE A 18 0.35 -16.95 12.81
N LEU A 19 0.76 -18.03 13.46
CA LEU A 19 2.05 -18.11 14.17
C LEU A 19 3.23 -17.98 13.19
N PHE A 20 3.14 -18.60 12.00
CA PHE A 20 4.14 -18.43 10.95
C PHE A 20 4.26 -16.99 10.49
N THR A 21 3.12 -16.32 10.25
CA THR A 21 3.11 -14.89 9.87
C THR A 21 3.76 -14.06 10.97
N PHE A 22 3.38 -14.27 12.23
CA PHE A 22 3.95 -13.54 13.36
C PHE A 22 5.46 -13.77 13.49
N PHE A 23 5.93 -15.01 13.34
CA PHE A 23 7.36 -15.32 13.33
C PHE A 23 8.11 -14.55 12.22
N MET A 24 7.56 -14.52 11.00
CA MET A 24 8.17 -13.77 9.89
C MET A 24 8.20 -12.26 10.17
N LEU A 25 7.18 -11.70 10.85
CA LEU A 25 7.19 -10.30 11.26
C LEU A 25 8.33 -9.97 12.24
N VAL A 26 8.60 -10.88 13.18
CA VAL A 26 9.74 -10.75 14.11
C VAL A 26 11.06 -10.76 13.33
N VAL A 27 11.22 -11.67 12.36
CA VAL A 27 12.43 -11.73 11.51
C VAL A 27 12.61 -10.43 10.72
N ILE A 28 11.53 -9.87 10.16
CA ILE A 28 11.58 -8.58 9.46
C ILE A 28 12.06 -7.46 10.41
N ARG A 29 11.55 -7.40 11.62
CA ARG A 29 11.93 -6.37 12.58
C ARG A 29 13.40 -6.48 13.01
N ILE A 30 13.87 -7.70 13.27
CA ILE A 30 15.30 -7.93 13.56
C ILE A 30 16.17 -7.46 12.40
N GLY A 31 15.82 -7.82 11.16
CA GLY A 31 16.58 -7.39 9.98
C GLY A 31 16.53 -5.87 9.73
N SER A 32 15.45 -5.20 10.18
CA SER A 32 15.31 -3.74 10.07
C SER A 32 16.23 -2.97 11.04
N GLU A 33 16.72 -3.61 12.07
CA GLU A 33 17.67 -3.01 13.04
C GLU A 33 19.13 -3.39 12.72
N LEU A 34 19.36 -4.37 11.82
CA LEU A 34 20.73 -4.77 11.43
C LEU A 34 21.33 -3.73 10.47
N PRO A 35 22.41 -3.03 10.86
CA PRO A 35 23.02 -2.02 10.01
C PRO A 35 23.61 -2.65 8.74
N ALA A 36 23.51 -1.95 7.62
CA ALA A 36 24.13 -2.37 6.37
C ALA A 36 25.66 -2.27 6.50
N PRO A 37 26.41 -3.32 6.14
CA PRO A 37 27.85 -3.31 6.24
C PRO A 37 28.46 -2.25 5.34
N GLY A 38 29.37 -1.42 5.87
CA GLY A 38 30.09 -0.40 5.11
C GLY A 38 29.45 1.01 5.12
N VAL A 39 28.34 1.22 5.81
CA VAL A 39 27.72 2.54 6.01
C VAL A 39 27.86 2.97 7.47
N ASN A 40 28.17 4.26 7.68
CA ASN A 40 28.18 4.85 9.00
C ASN A 40 26.79 5.42 9.34
N GLY A 41 26.00 4.64 10.09
CA GLY A 41 24.62 4.99 10.43
C GLY A 41 24.47 6.27 11.24
N ASP A 42 25.44 6.58 12.12
CA ASP A 42 25.40 7.78 12.96
C ASP A 42 25.60 9.06 12.14
N VAL A 43 26.54 9.04 11.19
CA VAL A 43 26.77 10.17 10.26
C VAL A 43 25.54 10.38 9.36
N PHE A 44 24.94 9.29 8.88
CA PHE A 44 23.74 9.38 8.07
C PHE A 44 22.55 9.95 8.86
N LYS A 45 22.37 9.53 10.10
CA LYS A 45 21.29 10.01 10.97
C LYS A 45 21.42 11.50 11.24
N GLN A 46 22.62 11.98 11.58
CA GLN A 46 22.91 13.40 11.77
C GLN A 46 22.66 14.21 10.49
N TRP A 47 23.09 13.69 9.34
CA TRP A 47 22.83 14.31 8.05
C TRP A 47 21.31 14.37 7.76
N PHE A 48 20.58 13.30 8.00
CA PHE A 48 19.13 13.23 7.79
C PHE A 48 18.37 14.24 8.67
N GLU A 49 18.75 14.36 9.93
CA GLU A 49 18.18 15.32 10.88
C GLU A 49 18.49 16.77 10.49
N SER A 50 19.68 17.04 9.92
CA SER A 50 20.08 18.38 9.48
C SER A 50 19.39 18.86 8.20
N GLN A 51 18.97 17.94 7.33
CA GLN A 51 18.33 18.24 6.02
C GLN A 51 16.83 18.45 6.11
N SER A 52 16.24 18.58 7.31
CA SER A 52 14.82 18.90 7.52
C SER A 52 13.89 18.25 6.47
N ALA A 53 13.74 16.94 6.56
CA ALA A 53 12.60 16.17 5.96
C ALA A 53 12.27 16.35 4.46
N ASP A 54 13.08 17.04 3.66
CA ASP A 54 12.79 17.31 2.26
C ASP A 54 12.86 16.02 1.40
N GLY A 55 11.72 15.35 1.23
CA GLY A 55 11.53 14.23 0.30
C GLY A 55 11.76 12.84 0.87
N PHE A 56 12.59 12.65 1.88
CA PHE A 56 12.88 11.32 2.46
C PHE A 56 11.99 10.93 3.64
N GLY A 57 11.23 11.86 4.22
CA GLY A 57 10.35 11.59 5.35
C GLY A 57 9.32 10.49 5.08
N PHE A 58 8.66 10.54 3.93
CA PHE A 58 7.70 9.51 3.51
C PHE A 58 8.38 8.17 3.27
N PHE A 59 9.56 8.16 2.62
CA PHE A 59 10.32 6.93 2.39
C PHE A 59 10.70 6.28 3.72
N ASN A 60 11.16 7.08 4.67
CA ASN A 60 11.47 6.62 6.03
C ASN A 60 10.21 6.12 6.77
N ALA A 61 9.03 6.71 6.53
CA ALA A 61 7.76 6.24 7.09
C ALA A 61 7.39 4.84 6.60
N ILE A 62 7.46 4.59 5.28
CA ILE A 62 7.14 3.28 4.69
C ILE A 62 8.17 2.22 5.09
N THR A 63 9.45 2.60 5.22
CA THR A 63 10.51 1.68 5.63
C THR A 63 10.51 1.36 7.12
N GLY A 64 9.67 2.04 7.91
CA GLY A 64 9.56 1.80 9.35
C GLY A 64 10.81 2.17 10.15
N GLY A 65 11.57 3.18 9.68
CA GLY A 65 12.84 3.59 10.29
C GLY A 65 14.07 2.83 9.79
N SER A 66 13.89 1.76 9.01
CA SER A 66 15.01 0.98 8.45
C SER A 66 15.93 1.82 7.56
N PHE A 67 15.36 2.84 6.90
CA PHE A 67 16.11 3.79 6.10
C PHE A 67 16.99 4.69 6.98
N LEU A 68 16.42 5.26 8.04
CA LEU A 68 17.14 6.12 8.97
C LEU A 68 18.28 5.39 9.70
N ASN A 69 18.04 4.12 10.05
CA ASN A 69 19.03 3.27 10.69
C ASN A 69 20.04 2.67 9.70
N MET A 70 19.91 2.97 8.41
CA MET A 70 20.74 2.38 7.36
C MET A 70 20.84 0.87 7.47
N SER A 71 19.71 0.21 7.69
CA SER A 71 19.68 -1.24 7.84
C SER A 71 19.83 -1.95 6.49
N VAL A 72 20.12 -3.25 6.55
CA VAL A 72 20.13 -4.12 5.37
C VAL A 72 18.79 -4.04 4.60
N PHE A 73 17.69 -3.74 5.31
CA PHE A 73 16.36 -3.56 4.73
C PHE A 73 16.01 -2.10 4.39
N ALA A 74 17.01 -1.22 4.25
CA ALA A 74 16.76 0.20 3.97
C ALA A 74 15.97 0.45 2.67
N LEU A 75 16.16 -0.35 1.60
CA LEU A 75 15.36 -0.27 0.38
C LEU A 75 13.94 -0.82 0.55
N ASN A 76 13.69 -1.54 1.64
CA ASN A 76 12.41 -2.17 1.94
C ASN A 76 11.89 -3.02 0.77
N ILE A 77 10.56 -3.12 0.64
CA ILE A 77 9.86 -3.83 -0.43
C ILE A 77 9.54 -2.92 -1.63
N THR A 78 10.04 -1.67 -1.61
CA THR A 78 9.77 -0.65 -2.64
C THR A 78 10.14 -1.12 -4.05
N PRO A 79 11.29 -1.78 -4.32
CA PRO A 79 11.60 -2.28 -5.66
C PRO A 79 10.58 -3.30 -6.17
N TYR A 80 10.03 -4.13 -5.28
CA TYR A 80 9.01 -5.11 -5.64
C TYR A 80 7.67 -4.43 -5.98
N ILE A 81 7.26 -3.43 -5.20
CA ILE A 81 6.04 -2.67 -5.47
C ILE A 81 6.15 -2.00 -6.84
N THR A 82 7.26 -1.31 -7.10
CA THR A 82 7.52 -0.65 -8.39
C THR A 82 7.52 -1.66 -9.55
N SER A 83 8.18 -2.82 -9.38
CA SER A 83 8.15 -3.91 -10.35
C SER A 83 6.75 -4.41 -10.64
N SER A 84 5.96 -4.64 -9.60
CA SER A 84 4.58 -5.13 -9.73
C SER A 84 3.71 -4.12 -10.48
N ILE A 85 3.89 -2.82 -10.19
CA ILE A 85 3.21 -1.73 -10.91
C ILE A 85 3.60 -1.74 -12.39
N ILE A 86 4.90 -1.78 -12.70
CA ILE A 86 5.40 -1.79 -14.07
C ILE A 86 4.83 -2.98 -14.84
N ILE A 87 4.85 -4.17 -14.26
CA ILE A 87 4.31 -5.38 -14.92
C ILE A 87 2.80 -5.26 -15.13
N GLN A 88 2.04 -4.74 -14.18
CA GLN A 88 0.60 -4.51 -14.34
C GLN A 88 0.31 -3.52 -15.46
N LEU A 89 1.06 -2.42 -15.55
CA LEU A 89 0.93 -1.45 -16.65
C LEU A 89 1.31 -2.07 -18.01
N LEU A 90 2.39 -2.84 -18.05
CA LEU A 90 2.84 -3.51 -19.27
C LEU A 90 1.87 -4.61 -19.73
N THR A 91 1.11 -5.21 -18.83
CA THR A 91 0.09 -6.23 -19.17
C THR A 91 -1.01 -5.63 -20.06
N ILE A 92 -1.31 -4.34 -19.93
CA ILE A 92 -2.27 -3.64 -20.80
C ILE A 92 -1.65 -3.32 -22.17
N ALA A 93 -0.36 -2.96 -22.19
CA ALA A 93 0.33 -2.53 -23.39
C ALA A 93 0.85 -3.69 -24.26
N ILE A 94 1.14 -4.84 -23.64
CA ILE A 94 1.76 -5.99 -24.31
C ILE A 94 0.80 -7.18 -24.33
N PRO A 95 0.23 -7.56 -25.51
CA PRO A 95 -0.75 -8.64 -25.64
C PRO A 95 -0.25 -9.98 -25.08
N LYS A 96 1.05 -10.28 -25.20
CA LYS A 96 1.65 -11.51 -24.69
C LYS A 96 1.59 -11.61 -23.16
N LEU A 97 1.69 -10.47 -22.43
CA LEU A 97 1.54 -10.45 -20.98
C LEU A 97 0.06 -10.57 -20.58
N GLU A 98 -0.84 -10.00 -21.37
CA GLU A 98 -2.28 -10.16 -21.19
C GLU A 98 -2.72 -11.62 -21.34
N GLU A 99 -2.22 -12.31 -22.37
CA GLU A 99 -2.43 -13.75 -22.56
C GLU A 99 -1.94 -14.57 -21.37
N MET A 100 -0.71 -14.29 -20.88
CA MET A 100 -0.18 -14.94 -19.68
C MET A 100 -1.07 -14.72 -18.45
N GLN A 101 -1.66 -13.54 -18.30
CA GLN A 101 -2.58 -13.27 -17.19
C GLN A 101 -3.87 -14.11 -17.29
N ARG A 102 -4.33 -14.39 -18.50
CA ARG A 102 -5.52 -15.22 -18.78
C ARG A 102 -5.26 -16.71 -18.68
N ASP A 103 -4.01 -17.17 -18.83
CA ASP A 103 -3.59 -18.58 -18.79
C ASP A 103 -3.72 -19.25 -17.39
N GLY A 104 -4.42 -18.62 -16.45
CA GLY A 104 -4.71 -19.20 -15.14
C GLY A 104 -3.48 -19.32 -14.24
N GLU A 105 -3.29 -20.49 -13.61
CA GLU A 105 -2.26 -20.64 -12.57
C GLU A 105 -0.84 -20.70 -13.13
N GLU A 106 -0.65 -21.28 -14.32
CA GLU A 106 0.66 -21.38 -14.97
C GLU A 106 1.15 -20.01 -15.45
N GLY A 107 0.25 -19.22 -16.05
CA GLY A 107 0.56 -17.86 -16.47
C GLY A 107 0.88 -16.95 -15.27
N ARG A 108 0.14 -17.08 -14.17
CA ARG A 108 0.44 -16.34 -12.92
C ARG A 108 1.83 -16.68 -12.37
N LYS A 109 2.27 -17.93 -12.41
CA LYS A 109 3.61 -18.32 -11.99
C LYS A 109 4.69 -17.66 -12.85
N LYS A 110 4.50 -17.62 -14.18
CA LYS A 110 5.40 -16.93 -15.12
C LYS A 110 5.46 -15.43 -14.85
N MET A 111 4.30 -14.79 -14.66
CA MET A 111 4.20 -13.35 -14.30
C MET A 111 4.95 -13.03 -13.01
N THR A 112 4.76 -13.85 -11.96
CA THR A 112 5.48 -13.71 -10.69
C THR A 112 6.99 -13.84 -10.88
N ALA A 113 7.46 -14.78 -11.71
CA ALA A 113 8.89 -14.93 -11.99
C ALA A 113 9.47 -13.68 -12.68
N ILE A 114 8.77 -13.12 -13.68
CA ILE A 114 9.17 -11.88 -14.35
C ILE A 114 9.24 -10.72 -13.34
N THR A 115 8.24 -10.59 -12.48
CA THR A 115 8.21 -9.58 -11.42
C THR A 115 9.41 -9.72 -10.48
N ARG A 116 9.80 -10.93 -10.08
CA ARG A 116 10.99 -11.17 -9.25
C ARG A 116 12.29 -10.72 -9.93
N TYR A 117 12.49 -11.07 -11.19
CA TYR A 117 13.69 -10.64 -11.94
C TYR A 117 13.75 -9.13 -12.06
N LEU A 118 12.63 -8.49 -12.40
CA LEU A 118 12.55 -7.04 -12.48
C LEU A 118 12.80 -6.37 -11.11
N THR A 119 12.29 -6.99 -10.03
CA THR A 119 12.53 -6.52 -8.65
C THR A 119 14.02 -6.51 -8.33
N VAL A 120 14.74 -7.58 -8.61
CA VAL A 120 16.19 -7.67 -8.34
C VAL A 120 16.96 -6.64 -9.18
N ALA A 121 16.60 -6.46 -10.46
CA ALA A 121 17.22 -5.45 -11.32
C ALA A 121 16.97 -4.02 -10.79
N LEU A 122 15.74 -3.70 -10.39
CA LEU A 122 15.41 -2.40 -9.81
C LEU A 122 16.07 -2.19 -8.44
N ALA A 123 16.11 -3.23 -7.60
CA ALA A 123 16.81 -3.16 -6.32
C ALA A 123 18.31 -2.87 -6.50
N LEU A 124 18.94 -3.50 -7.49
CA LEU A 124 20.35 -3.23 -7.82
C LEU A 124 20.56 -1.77 -8.28
N ILE A 125 19.72 -1.28 -9.18
CA ILE A 125 19.78 0.11 -9.66
C ILE A 125 19.60 1.10 -8.50
N GLN A 126 18.62 0.87 -7.62
CA GLN A 126 18.35 1.71 -6.47
C GLN A 126 19.49 1.63 -5.44
N ALA A 127 20.03 0.43 -5.20
CA ALA A 127 21.19 0.23 -4.30
C ALA A 127 22.42 0.97 -4.80
N VAL A 128 22.74 0.90 -6.11
CA VAL A 128 23.84 1.65 -6.73
C VAL A 128 23.63 3.15 -6.57
N ALA A 129 22.43 3.66 -6.92
CA ALA A 129 22.10 5.07 -6.79
C ALA A 129 22.26 5.58 -5.35
N MET A 130 21.78 4.80 -4.37
CA MET A 130 21.87 5.09 -2.96
C MET A 130 23.33 5.09 -2.47
N THR A 131 24.12 4.10 -2.91
CA THR A 131 25.54 4.01 -2.53
C THR A 131 26.35 5.16 -3.12
N ILE A 132 26.07 5.60 -4.35
CA ILE A 132 26.66 6.82 -4.93
C ILE A 132 26.33 8.06 -4.09
N PHE A 133 25.10 8.15 -3.62
CA PHE A 133 24.68 9.23 -2.74
C PHE A 133 25.46 9.23 -1.41
N PHE A 134 25.63 8.07 -0.77
CA PHE A 134 26.43 7.91 0.45
C PHE A 134 27.90 8.21 0.24
N TYR A 135 28.45 7.80 -0.90
CA TYR A 135 29.83 8.09 -1.27
C TYR A 135 30.09 9.60 -1.37
N ARG A 136 29.17 10.34 -2.02
CA ARG A 136 29.27 11.80 -2.15
C ARG A 136 29.07 12.56 -0.84
N GLY A 137 28.28 11.99 0.07
CA GLY A 137 27.99 12.56 1.40
C GLY A 137 29.01 12.19 2.47
N ASP A 138 30.07 11.48 2.12
CA ASP A 138 31.10 10.98 3.06
C ASP A 138 30.55 10.13 4.22
N GLN A 139 29.46 9.37 3.89
CA GLN A 139 28.72 8.55 4.85
C GLN A 139 29.16 7.08 4.84
N LEU A 140 30.11 6.72 3.97
CA LEU A 140 30.71 5.40 3.93
C LEU A 140 31.83 5.26 4.96
N THR A 141 31.98 4.09 5.55
CA THR A 141 33.05 3.78 6.53
C THR A 141 34.42 3.89 5.88
N SER A 142 34.51 3.62 4.57
CA SER A 142 35.79 3.72 3.81
C SER A 142 35.45 3.99 2.33
N SER A 143 36.27 4.80 1.67
CA SER A 143 36.15 5.14 0.24
C SER A 143 36.66 4.04 -0.70
N ASN A 144 36.87 2.81 -0.21
CA ASN A 144 37.40 1.71 -1.01
C ASN A 144 36.29 1.14 -1.96
N PRO A 145 36.65 0.69 -3.19
CA PRO A 145 35.71 0.05 -4.12
C PRO A 145 35.03 -1.20 -3.51
N LEU A 146 35.74 -1.91 -2.62
CA LEU A 146 35.22 -3.08 -1.92
C LEU A 146 34.04 -2.70 -1.00
N THR A 147 34.13 -1.59 -0.28
CA THR A 147 33.03 -1.07 0.56
C THR A 147 31.83 -0.70 -0.28
N PHE A 148 32.03 -0.08 -1.44
CA PHE A 148 30.95 0.23 -2.39
C PHE A 148 30.21 -1.03 -2.83
N ILE A 149 30.92 -2.06 -3.27
CA ILE A 149 30.33 -3.35 -3.68
C ILE A 149 29.59 -4.00 -2.52
N MET A 150 30.16 -3.93 -1.29
CA MET A 150 29.57 -4.52 -0.09
C MET A 150 28.22 -3.87 0.26
N VAL A 151 28.13 -2.55 0.18
CA VAL A 151 26.87 -1.81 0.42
C VAL A 151 25.83 -2.14 -0.64
N VAL A 152 26.19 -2.10 -1.93
CA VAL A 152 25.29 -2.43 -3.04
C VAL A 152 24.74 -3.84 -2.91
N THR A 153 25.61 -4.82 -2.66
CA THR A 153 25.18 -6.23 -2.51
C THR A 153 24.35 -6.43 -1.27
N GLY A 154 24.67 -5.79 -0.15
CA GLY A 154 23.91 -5.85 1.10
C GLY A 154 22.49 -5.31 0.95
N LEU A 155 22.33 -4.12 0.38
CA LEU A 155 21.02 -3.50 0.16
C LEU A 155 20.17 -4.29 -0.85
N THR A 156 20.77 -4.79 -1.94
CA THR A 156 20.08 -5.60 -2.95
C THR A 156 19.62 -6.94 -2.35
N ALA A 157 20.50 -7.60 -1.60
CA ALA A 157 20.19 -8.85 -0.92
C ALA A 157 19.07 -8.64 0.11
N GLY A 158 19.12 -7.58 0.90
CA GLY A 158 18.09 -7.25 1.88
C GLY A 158 16.71 -7.07 1.28
N SER A 159 16.60 -6.29 0.20
CA SER A 159 15.32 -6.12 -0.51
C SER A 159 14.81 -7.42 -1.12
N THR A 160 15.72 -8.26 -1.67
CA THR A 160 15.36 -9.56 -2.23
C THR A 160 14.87 -10.53 -1.15
N VAL A 161 15.49 -10.52 0.03
CA VAL A 161 15.07 -11.32 1.18
C VAL A 161 13.70 -10.88 1.68
N LEU A 162 13.44 -9.57 1.76
CA LEU A 162 12.11 -9.05 2.15
C LEU A 162 11.03 -9.46 1.15
N MET A 163 11.29 -9.38 -0.15
CA MET A 163 10.40 -9.89 -1.19
C MET A 163 10.09 -11.36 -0.95
N TRP A 164 11.12 -12.19 -0.75
CA TRP A 164 10.96 -13.62 -0.48
C TRP A 164 10.13 -13.90 0.79
N ILE A 165 10.39 -13.16 1.87
CA ILE A 165 9.59 -13.27 3.11
C ILE A 165 8.13 -12.92 2.84
N GLY A 166 7.84 -11.83 2.11
CA GLY A 166 6.49 -11.44 1.75
C GLY A 166 5.74 -12.51 0.96
N GLU A 167 6.41 -13.13 -0.02
CA GLU A 167 5.85 -14.25 -0.78
C GLU A 167 5.60 -15.48 0.10
N ARG A 168 6.51 -15.81 1.02
CA ARG A 168 6.33 -16.92 1.96
C ARG A 168 5.18 -16.69 2.93
N ILE A 169 4.96 -15.45 3.38
CA ILE A 169 3.77 -15.11 4.18
C ILE A 169 2.50 -15.33 3.35
N THR A 170 2.49 -14.93 2.08
CA THR A 170 1.33 -15.12 1.19
C THR A 170 1.02 -16.61 0.97
N GLU A 171 2.04 -17.45 0.78
CA GLU A 171 1.88 -18.89 0.54
C GLU A 171 1.49 -19.68 1.79
N LYS A 172 2.21 -19.46 2.89
CA LYS A 172 2.15 -20.30 4.11
C LYS A 172 1.50 -19.61 5.31
N GLY A 173 1.36 -18.30 5.25
CA GLY A 173 0.79 -17.48 6.31
C GLY A 173 -0.68 -17.14 6.07
N VAL A 174 -1.06 -15.97 6.57
CA VAL A 174 -2.39 -15.37 6.43
C VAL A 174 -2.25 -13.99 5.80
N GLY A 175 -3.15 -13.62 4.90
CA GLY A 175 -3.16 -12.31 4.26
C GLY A 175 -2.20 -12.19 3.07
N ASN A 176 -2.15 -10.99 2.50
CA ASN A 176 -1.17 -10.64 1.49
C ASN A 176 0.15 -10.26 2.19
N GLY A 177 1.18 -11.11 2.04
CA GLY A 177 2.44 -10.92 2.77
C GLY A 177 3.14 -9.61 2.46
N ILE A 178 3.06 -9.12 1.22
CA ILE A 178 3.63 -7.83 0.83
C ILE A 178 2.98 -6.66 1.59
N SER A 179 1.65 -6.68 1.64
CA SER A 179 0.87 -5.67 2.37
C SER A 179 1.12 -5.74 3.88
N ILE A 180 1.31 -6.95 4.41
CA ILE A 180 1.62 -7.17 5.83
C ILE A 180 3.02 -6.64 6.17
N VAL A 181 4.02 -6.84 5.30
CA VAL A 181 5.37 -6.26 5.48
C VAL A 181 5.31 -4.74 5.52
N LEU A 182 4.55 -4.10 4.62
CA LEU A 182 4.35 -2.66 4.67
C LEU A 182 3.69 -2.22 5.98
N THR A 183 2.64 -2.93 6.37
CA THR A 183 1.87 -2.60 7.57
C THR A 183 2.72 -2.66 8.84
N ILE A 184 3.55 -3.71 9.02
CA ILE A 184 4.40 -3.81 10.21
C ILE A 184 5.46 -2.71 10.26
N ASN A 185 6.00 -2.33 9.11
CA ASN A 185 6.96 -1.24 9.03
C ASN A 185 6.32 0.10 9.41
N ILE A 186 5.11 0.38 8.92
CA ILE A 186 4.39 1.60 9.28
C ILE A 186 4.01 1.60 10.78
N ILE A 187 3.48 0.49 11.30
CA ILE A 187 3.09 0.37 12.72
C ILE A 187 4.29 0.60 13.64
N SER A 188 5.48 0.15 13.25
CA SER A 188 6.67 0.28 14.09
C SER A 188 7.10 1.73 14.34
N ARG A 189 6.69 2.66 13.49
CA ARG A 189 6.96 4.10 13.67
C ARG A 189 5.91 4.84 14.49
N ILE A 190 4.72 4.29 14.64
CA ILE A 190 3.64 4.95 15.39
C ILE A 190 4.09 5.41 16.79
N PRO A 191 4.82 4.61 17.60
CA PRO A 191 5.26 5.06 18.92
C PRO A 191 6.17 6.29 18.86
N GLN A 192 7.07 6.36 17.87
CA GLN A 192 7.97 7.50 17.68
C GLN A 192 7.20 8.76 17.26
N ASP A 193 6.28 8.62 16.31
CA ASP A 193 5.44 9.72 15.82
C ASP A 193 4.53 10.26 16.94
N LEU A 194 3.97 9.39 17.79
CA LEU A 194 3.21 9.80 18.97
C LEU A 194 4.09 10.54 19.98
N GLY A 195 5.34 10.11 20.15
CA GLY A 195 6.34 10.82 20.98
C GLY A 195 6.64 12.23 20.44
N THR A 196 6.77 12.37 19.12
CA THR A 196 6.96 13.68 18.48
C THR A 196 5.75 14.61 18.68
N LEU A 197 4.55 14.08 18.46
CA LEU A 197 3.31 14.84 18.75
C LEU A 197 3.21 15.27 20.22
N TRP A 198 3.56 14.38 21.13
CA TRP A 198 3.58 14.69 22.56
C TRP A 198 4.55 15.82 22.87
N SER A 199 5.79 15.76 22.38
CA SER A 199 6.79 16.79 22.63
C SER A 199 6.45 18.13 22.01
N GLN A 200 5.87 18.17 20.80
CA GLN A 200 5.54 19.41 20.09
C GLN A 200 4.27 20.08 20.63
N PHE A 201 3.23 19.32 20.92
CA PHE A 201 1.90 19.88 21.20
C PHE A 201 1.47 19.81 22.66
N ILE A 202 2.10 18.94 23.49
CA ILE A 202 1.63 18.69 24.85
C ILE A 202 2.68 19.08 25.88
N ALA A 203 3.93 18.60 25.78
CA ALA A 203 4.94 18.71 26.83
C ALA A 203 5.35 20.17 27.17
N ASN A 204 5.33 21.07 26.18
CA ASN A 204 5.80 22.47 26.34
C ASN A 204 4.66 23.48 26.54
N LYS A 205 3.43 23.01 26.86
CA LYS A 205 2.26 23.88 27.03
C LYS A 205 1.70 23.79 28.45
N SER A 206 0.93 24.82 28.86
CA SER A 206 0.20 24.79 30.12
C SER A 206 -0.75 23.59 30.17
N ILE A 207 -0.90 22.94 31.34
CA ILE A 207 -1.66 21.71 31.56
C ILE A 207 -3.05 21.72 30.85
N PRO A 208 -3.89 22.77 30.96
CA PRO A 208 -5.20 22.79 30.29
C PRO A 208 -5.08 22.77 28.75
N LYS A 209 -4.12 23.52 28.18
CA LYS A 209 -3.90 23.55 26.73
C LYS A 209 -3.34 22.23 26.18
N GLY A 210 -2.48 21.56 26.97
CA GLY A 210 -1.94 20.24 26.62
C GLY A 210 -3.03 19.16 26.58
N ILE A 211 -3.95 19.17 27.57
CA ILE A 211 -5.09 18.23 27.61
C ILE A 211 -6.02 18.43 26.40
N VAL A 212 -6.37 19.69 26.09
CA VAL A 212 -7.20 19.99 24.93
C VAL A 212 -6.54 19.56 23.63
N ALA A 213 -5.24 19.81 23.46
CA ALA A 213 -4.50 19.37 22.28
C ALA A 213 -4.48 17.83 22.14
N ALA A 214 -4.26 17.11 23.25
CA ALA A 214 -4.29 15.64 23.27
C ALA A 214 -5.66 15.09 22.86
N LEU A 215 -6.74 15.67 23.38
CA LEU A 215 -8.12 15.28 23.04
C LEU A 215 -8.41 15.53 21.55
N ILE A 216 -8.00 16.67 21.01
CA ILE A 216 -8.20 16.99 19.58
C ILE A 216 -7.42 16.01 18.69
N ILE A 217 -6.15 15.74 18.99
CA ILE A 217 -5.33 14.79 18.22
C ILE A 217 -5.95 13.40 18.26
N CYS A 218 -6.35 12.91 19.43
CA CYS A 218 -7.01 11.63 19.59
C CYS A 218 -8.33 11.57 18.79
N ALA A 219 -9.16 12.60 18.88
CA ALA A 219 -10.42 12.68 18.14
C ALA A 219 -10.20 12.63 16.61
N ILE A 220 -9.19 13.33 16.09
CA ILE A 220 -8.85 13.32 14.66
C ILE A 220 -8.39 11.94 14.22
N ILE A 221 -7.50 11.29 14.97
CA ILE A 221 -7.00 9.94 14.64
C ILE A 221 -8.18 8.95 14.63
N VAL A 222 -9.02 8.96 15.65
CA VAL A 222 -10.20 8.09 15.73
C VAL A 222 -11.17 8.37 14.58
N ALA A 223 -11.47 9.62 14.27
CA ALA A 223 -12.34 10.01 13.17
C ALA A 223 -11.78 9.52 11.82
N MET A 224 -10.47 9.65 11.58
CA MET A 224 -9.82 9.15 10.37
C MET A 224 -9.91 7.61 10.27
N VAL A 225 -9.61 6.89 11.35
CA VAL A 225 -9.70 5.42 11.36
C VAL A 225 -11.13 4.98 11.07
N VAL A 226 -12.13 5.57 11.73
CA VAL A 226 -13.56 5.25 11.49
C VAL A 226 -13.95 5.53 10.05
N PHE A 227 -13.56 6.67 9.50
CA PHE A 227 -13.85 7.03 8.11
C PHE A 227 -13.21 6.05 7.12
N VAL A 228 -11.95 5.64 7.35
CA VAL A 228 -11.26 4.67 6.51
C VAL A 228 -11.94 3.29 6.60
N VAL A 229 -12.36 2.85 7.78
CA VAL A 229 -13.11 1.59 7.95
C VAL A 229 -14.40 1.62 7.13
N PHE A 230 -15.17 2.72 7.21
CA PHE A 230 -16.38 2.87 6.39
C PHE A 230 -16.05 2.83 4.88
N LEU A 231 -15.00 3.52 4.45
CA LEU A 231 -14.60 3.57 3.04
C LEU A 231 -14.18 2.19 2.51
N GLN A 232 -13.46 1.40 3.32
CA GLN A 232 -12.95 0.08 2.94
C GLN A 232 -14.00 -1.03 2.98
N ASP A 233 -15.00 -0.88 3.85
CA ASP A 233 -16.06 -1.89 4.02
C ASP A 233 -17.33 -1.57 3.21
N ALA A 234 -17.46 -0.34 2.73
CA ALA A 234 -18.60 0.09 1.94
C ALA A 234 -18.70 -0.67 0.61
N GLU A 235 -19.87 -1.27 0.36
CA GLU A 235 -20.16 -2.01 -0.86
C GLU A 235 -21.54 -1.65 -1.44
N ARG A 236 -21.64 -1.56 -2.76
CA ARG A 236 -22.90 -1.46 -3.49
C ARG A 236 -23.35 -2.85 -3.89
N ARG A 237 -24.46 -3.32 -3.37
CA ARG A 237 -25.05 -4.62 -3.69
C ARG A 237 -25.99 -4.50 -4.86
N ILE A 238 -25.67 -5.16 -5.98
CA ILE A 238 -26.52 -5.20 -7.17
C ILE A 238 -27.30 -6.52 -7.13
N PRO A 239 -28.65 -6.47 -7.09
CA PRO A 239 -29.46 -7.69 -7.05
C PRO A 239 -29.37 -8.43 -8.39
N VAL A 240 -29.16 -9.75 -8.33
CA VAL A 240 -29.13 -10.65 -9.48
C VAL A 240 -30.13 -11.78 -9.24
N GLN A 241 -30.91 -12.10 -10.25
CA GLN A 241 -31.84 -13.22 -10.24
C GLN A 241 -31.35 -14.29 -11.21
N TYR A 242 -31.36 -15.52 -10.77
CA TYR A 242 -31.07 -16.67 -11.62
C TYR A 242 -32.38 -17.33 -12.01
N SER A 243 -32.50 -17.72 -13.30
CA SER A 243 -33.68 -18.45 -13.80
C SER A 243 -33.83 -19.79 -13.08
N LYS A 244 -35.06 -20.13 -12.74
CA LYS A 244 -35.37 -21.44 -12.14
C LYS A 244 -35.13 -22.54 -13.17
N LYS A 245 -34.36 -23.54 -12.85
CA LYS A 245 -34.21 -24.75 -13.65
C LYS A 245 -35.10 -25.85 -13.09
N ILE A 246 -35.87 -26.49 -13.94
CA ILE A 246 -36.68 -27.66 -13.58
C ILE A 246 -35.76 -28.89 -13.79
N GLN A 247 -35.46 -29.61 -12.75
CA GLN A 247 -34.71 -30.86 -12.78
C GLN A 247 -35.63 -31.98 -12.29
N GLY A 248 -36.26 -32.68 -13.24
CA GLY A 248 -37.30 -33.64 -12.95
C GLY A 248 -38.60 -32.99 -12.38
N ARG A 249 -39.11 -33.49 -11.25
CA ARG A 249 -40.27 -32.93 -10.55
C ARG A 249 -39.97 -31.80 -9.56
N LYS A 250 -38.67 -31.46 -9.34
CA LYS A 250 -38.28 -30.41 -8.39
C LYS A 250 -37.81 -29.17 -9.13
N GLN A 251 -38.32 -27.98 -8.71
CA GLN A 251 -37.80 -26.70 -9.13
C GLN A 251 -36.53 -26.42 -8.29
N VAL A 252 -35.39 -26.36 -8.96
CA VAL A 252 -34.10 -26.00 -8.36
C VAL A 252 -33.67 -24.64 -8.92
N GLY A 253 -33.29 -23.72 -8.05
CA GLY A 253 -32.89 -22.36 -8.43
C GLY A 253 -33.92 -21.30 -8.10
N GLY A 254 -33.66 -20.08 -8.52
CA GLY A 254 -34.49 -18.90 -8.21
C GLY A 254 -34.04 -18.19 -6.92
N GLN A 255 -32.86 -18.50 -6.41
CA GLN A 255 -32.25 -17.71 -5.33
C GLN A 255 -31.90 -16.31 -5.85
N GLN A 256 -32.40 -15.31 -5.14
CA GLN A 256 -31.91 -13.94 -5.28
C GLN A 256 -30.53 -13.85 -4.65
N THR A 257 -29.56 -13.42 -5.42
CA THR A 257 -28.19 -13.16 -4.93
C THR A 257 -27.82 -11.73 -5.32
N TYR A 258 -26.68 -11.27 -4.89
CA TYR A 258 -26.20 -9.92 -5.23
C TYR A 258 -24.73 -9.96 -5.63
N ILE A 259 -24.33 -9.03 -6.49
CA ILE A 259 -22.95 -8.75 -6.82
C ILE A 259 -22.49 -7.61 -5.91
N PRO A 260 -21.53 -7.84 -4.98
CA PRO A 260 -20.98 -6.78 -4.17
C PRO A 260 -19.93 -6.00 -4.97
N LEU A 261 -20.16 -4.71 -5.19
CA LEU A 261 -19.16 -3.78 -5.73
C LEU A 261 -18.61 -2.94 -4.58
N LYS A 262 -17.35 -3.11 -4.25
CA LYS A 262 -16.67 -2.31 -3.21
C LYS A 262 -16.52 -0.87 -3.67
N VAL A 263 -16.75 0.09 -2.78
CA VAL A 263 -16.57 1.52 -3.04
C VAL A 263 -15.10 1.83 -3.30
N ASN A 264 -14.22 1.24 -2.52
CA ASN A 264 -12.78 1.28 -2.76
C ASN A 264 -12.30 -0.04 -3.35
N THR A 265 -12.50 -0.23 -4.67
CA THR A 265 -12.08 -1.44 -5.39
C THR A 265 -10.56 -1.51 -5.51
N GLY A 266 -9.89 -0.38 -5.65
CA GLY A 266 -8.43 -0.28 -5.78
C GLY A 266 -7.66 -0.45 -4.47
N GLY A 267 -8.36 -0.43 -3.32
CA GLY A 267 -7.70 -0.48 -2.01
C GLY A 267 -6.75 0.69 -1.79
N VAL A 268 -5.53 0.39 -1.40
CA VAL A 268 -4.46 1.38 -1.14
C VAL A 268 -3.56 1.63 -2.35
N ILE A 269 -3.67 0.81 -3.39
CA ILE A 269 -2.76 0.80 -4.54
C ILE A 269 -2.74 2.15 -5.28
N PRO A 270 -3.87 2.80 -5.59
CA PRO A 270 -3.87 4.10 -6.27
C PRO A 270 -3.09 5.18 -5.51
N VAL A 271 -3.18 5.17 -4.19
CA VAL A 271 -2.48 6.12 -3.31
C VAL A 271 -0.97 5.90 -3.38
N ILE A 272 -0.53 4.63 -3.28
CA ILE A 272 0.89 4.27 -3.35
C ILE A 272 1.46 4.64 -4.73
N PHE A 273 0.71 4.42 -5.81
CA PHE A 273 1.14 4.75 -7.18
C PHE A 273 1.30 6.26 -7.37
N ALA A 274 0.29 7.04 -7.00
CA ALA A 274 0.34 8.50 -7.10
C ALA A 274 1.55 9.05 -6.33
N GLN A 275 1.78 8.54 -5.12
CA GLN A 275 2.86 8.98 -4.26
C GLN A 275 4.24 8.55 -4.78
N SER A 276 4.39 7.31 -5.24
CA SER A 276 5.64 6.82 -5.84
C SER A 276 6.01 7.60 -7.09
N LEU A 277 5.04 7.92 -7.95
CA LEU A 277 5.26 8.71 -9.15
C LEU A 277 5.73 10.14 -8.82
N MET A 278 5.12 10.78 -7.83
CA MET A 278 5.49 12.12 -7.38
C MET A 278 6.88 12.17 -6.73
N GLN A 279 7.25 11.13 -5.98
CA GLN A 279 8.52 11.11 -5.25
C GLN A 279 9.71 10.65 -6.08
N THR A 280 9.51 9.82 -7.09
CA THR A 280 10.61 9.31 -7.93
C THR A 280 11.50 10.43 -8.49
N PRO A 281 10.97 11.52 -9.10
CA PRO A 281 11.81 12.63 -9.59
C PRO A 281 12.58 13.34 -8.47
N VAL A 282 11.97 13.48 -7.29
CA VAL A 282 12.59 14.13 -6.13
C VAL A 282 13.78 13.31 -5.63
N ILE A 283 13.61 11.98 -5.50
CA ILE A 283 14.69 11.06 -5.10
C ILE A 283 15.83 11.08 -6.11
N ILE A 284 15.53 10.98 -7.41
CA ILE A 284 16.54 11.02 -8.48
C ILE A 284 17.33 12.34 -8.43
N ALA A 285 16.65 13.47 -8.28
CA ALA A 285 17.30 14.76 -8.20
C ALA A 285 18.18 14.92 -6.96
N SER A 286 17.74 14.40 -5.81
CA SER A 286 18.52 14.38 -4.58
C SER A 286 19.79 13.53 -4.73
N VAL A 287 19.69 12.36 -5.36
CA VAL A 287 20.85 11.48 -5.66
C VAL A 287 21.82 12.16 -6.63
N LEU A 288 21.32 12.93 -7.60
CA LEU A 288 22.16 13.69 -8.53
C LEU A 288 22.78 14.97 -7.91
N GLY A 289 22.43 15.31 -6.66
CA GLY A 289 22.89 16.52 -5.97
C GLY A 289 22.33 17.82 -6.54
N LYS A 290 21.24 17.76 -7.31
CA LYS A 290 20.58 18.92 -7.94
C LYS A 290 19.35 19.42 -7.18
N GLY A 291 19.05 18.87 -6.00
CA GLY A 291 17.84 19.19 -5.23
C GLY A 291 17.75 20.65 -4.73
N ASN A 292 18.91 21.27 -4.38
CA ASN A 292 18.98 22.57 -3.73
C ASN A 292 19.35 23.76 -4.64
N GLY A 293 19.19 23.62 -5.96
CA GLY A 293 19.45 24.72 -6.90
C GLY A 293 18.37 25.81 -6.88
N THR A 294 18.68 27.01 -7.40
CA THR A 294 17.74 28.13 -7.57
C THR A 294 16.98 28.10 -8.90
N GLY A 295 17.26 27.11 -9.75
CA GLY A 295 16.66 26.99 -11.08
C GLY A 295 15.19 26.55 -11.09
N ILE A 296 14.54 26.66 -12.26
CA ILE A 296 13.14 26.25 -12.47
C ILE A 296 12.94 24.77 -12.11
N GLY A 297 13.90 23.91 -12.43
CA GLY A 297 13.87 22.48 -12.08
C GLY A 297 13.80 22.23 -10.57
N SER A 298 14.57 22.99 -9.76
CA SER A 298 14.52 22.89 -8.32
C SER A 298 13.19 23.37 -7.73
N LYS A 299 12.56 24.39 -8.32
CA LYS A 299 11.23 24.86 -7.92
C LYS A 299 10.15 23.79 -8.20
N ILE A 300 10.25 23.10 -9.35
CA ILE A 300 9.35 21.99 -9.67
C ILE A 300 9.53 20.84 -8.67
N LEU A 301 10.77 20.48 -8.36
CA LEU A 301 11.07 19.41 -7.39
C LEU A 301 10.55 19.74 -5.99
N LYS A 302 10.70 20.98 -5.55
CA LYS A 302 10.11 21.45 -4.28
C LYS A 302 8.59 21.38 -4.29
N GLY A 303 7.94 21.67 -5.43
CA GLY A 303 6.50 21.51 -5.60
C GLY A 303 6.04 20.03 -5.61
N LEU A 304 6.90 19.09 -6.02
CA LEU A 304 6.59 17.64 -5.99
C LEU A 304 6.81 17.03 -4.60
N SER A 305 7.57 17.69 -3.72
CA SER A 305 7.83 17.20 -2.37
C SER A 305 6.65 17.46 -1.43
N GLN A 306 6.17 16.40 -0.78
CA GLN A 306 5.01 16.45 0.11
C GLN A 306 5.22 17.35 1.34
N SER A 307 6.44 17.51 1.81
CA SER A 307 6.78 18.36 2.96
C SER A 307 6.48 19.84 2.74
N ASN A 308 6.46 20.30 1.47
CA ASN A 308 6.25 21.70 1.12
C ASN A 308 4.79 22.04 0.82
N TRP A 309 3.88 21.03 0.85
CA TRP A 309 2.47 21.28 0.56
C TRP A 309 1.75 21.90 1.75
N CYS A 310 0.80 22.77 1.46
CA CYS A 310 0.02 23.50 2.47
C CYS A 310 0.87 24.37 3.43
N ASN A 311 2.12 24.72 3.06
CA ASN A 311 2.93 25.63 3.85
C ASN A 311 2.46 27.08 3.63
N PRO A 312 2.03 27.82 4.69
CA PRO A 312 1.58 29.19 4.58
C PRO A 312 2.64 30.16 4.04
N GLU A 313 3.93 29.87 4.28
CA GLU A 313 5.04 30.71 3.83
C GLU A 313 5.28 30.63 2.31
N GLN A 314 4.95 29.47 1.69
CA GLN A 314 5.22 29.21 0.27
C GLN A 314 4.02 28.52 -0.42
N PRO A 315 2.87 29.17 -0.57
CA PRO A 315 1.62 28.55 -1.06
C PRO A 315 1.72 28.03 -2.50
N ILE A 316 2.67 28.52 -3.30
CA ILE A 316 2.88 28.11 -4.70
C ILE A 316 3.17 26.59 -4.81
N TYR A 317 3.85 26.01 -3.83
CA TYR A 317 4.18 24.58 -3.86
C TYR A 317 2.98 23.68 -3.59
N SER A 318 1.86 24.22 -3.10
CA SER A 318 0.59 23.49 -2.95
C SER A 318 -0.02 23.04 -4.30
N ILE A 319 0.49 23.51 -5.43
CA ILE A 319 0.16 22.97 -6.75
C ILE A 319 0.48 21.46 -6.83
N GLY A 320 1.54 21.03 -6.16
CA GLY A 320 1.88 19.59 -6.07
C GLY A 320 0.78 18.76 -5.43
N LEU A 321 0.08 19.27 -4.43
CA LEU A 321 -1.09 18.61 -3.84
C LEU A 321 -2.21 18.42 -4.86
N VAL A 322 -2.50 19.42 -5.70
CA VAL A 322 -3.52 19.29 -6.75
C VAL A 322 -3.13 18.22 -7.77
N VAL A 323 -1.86 18.21 -8.20
CA VAL A 323 -1.34 17.18 -9.11
C VAL A 323 -1.44 15.79 -8.47
N TYR A 324 -1.10 15.67 -7.19
CA TYR A 324 -1.23 14.42 -6.44
C TYR A 324 -2.67 13.91 -6.39
N LEU A 325 -3.64 14.79 -6.12
CA LEU A 325 -5.06 14.43 -6.10
C LEU A 325 -5.58 14.00 -7.47
N LEU A 326 -5.17 14.68 -8.54
CA LEU A 326 -5.51 14.29 -9.91
C LEU A 326 -4.93 12.91 -10.26
N LEU A 327 -3.67 12.66 -9.90
CA LEU A 327 -3.05 11.34 -10.10
C LEU A 327 -3.74 10.25 -9.29
N LEU A 328 -4.12 10.54 -8.05
CA LEU A 328 -4.85 9.60 -7.19
C LEU A 328 -6.17 9.18 -7.83
N VAL A 329 -6.96 10.14 -8.31
CA VAL A 329 -8.22 9.87 -9.02
C VAL A 329 -7.95 9.08 -10.30
N ALA A 330 -6.99 9.49 -11.12
CA ALA A 330 -6.62 8.80 -12.35
C ALA A 330 -6.21 7.34 -12.10
N PHE A 331 -5.38 7.08 -11.10
CA PHE A 331 -4.98 5.73 -10.73
C PHE A 331 -6.12 4.92 -10.10
N ALA A 332 -7.06 5.54 -9.40
CA ALA A 332 -8.23 4.84 -8.87
C ALA A 332 -9.10 4.30 -10.01
N TYR A 333 -9.38 5.09 -11.04
CA TYR A 333 -10.09 4.65 -12.23
C TYR A 333 -9.31 3.57 -12.99
N PHE A 334 -8.05 3.85 -13.27
CA PHE A 334 -7.16 2.95 -14.01
C PHE A 334 -7.08 1.56 -13.36
N TYR A 335 -6.84 1.51 -12.04
CA TYR A 335 -6.73 0.24 -11.33
C TYR A 335 -8.06 -0.52 -11.27
N THR A 336 -9.16 0.21 -11.18
CA THR A 336 -10.50 -0.43 -11.16
C THR A 336 -10.83 -1.07 -12.51
N GLU A 337 -10.48 -0.43 -13.63
CA GLU A 337 -10.68 -1.00 -14.98
C GLU A 337 -9.87 -2.30 -15.18
N ILE A 338 -8.65 -2.36 -14.63
CA ILE A 338 -7.82 -3.58 -14.69
C ILE A 338 -8.41 -4.71 -13.85
N THR A 339 -8.89 -4.37 -12.65
CA THR A 339 -9.31 -5.37 -11.67
C THR A 339 -10.72 -5.90 -11.93
N PHE A 340 -11.58 -5.07 -12.50
CA PHE A 340 -12.98 -5.37 -12.71
C PHE A 340 -13.35 -5.24 -14.18
N ASN A 341 -13.64 -6.38 -14.85
CA ASN A 341 -14.06 -6.42 -16.24
C ASN A 341 -15.59 -6.60 -16.33
N PRO A 342 -16.36 -5.51 -16.55
CA PRO A 342 -17.83 -5.58 -16.60
C PRO A 342 -18.36 -6.49 -17.69
N LEU A 343 -17.65 -6.55 -18.85
CA LEU A 343 -18.05 -7.37 -20.00
C LEU A 343 -17.95 -8.86 -19.68
N GLU A 344 -16.86 -9.27 -19.04
CA GLU A 344 -16.64 -10.65 -18.65
C GLU A 344 -17.67 -11.11 -17.60
N ILE A 345 -17.96 -10.27 -16.61
CA ILE A 345 -18.95 -10.54 -15.57
C ILE A 345 -20.35 -10.67 -16.19
N ALA A 346 -20.72 -9.75 -17.08
CA ALA A 346 -22.01 -9.79 -17.77
C ALA A 346 -22.16 -11.06 -18.63
N ASN A 347 -21.09 -11.48 -19.33
CA ASN A 347 -21.07 -12.71 -20.12
C ASN A 347 -21.14 -13.97 -19.26
N ASN A 348 -20.39 -14.02 -18.15
CA ASN A 348 -20.42 -15.15 -17.22
C ASN A 348 -21.80 -15.26 -16.56
N MET A 349 -22.41 -14.15 -16.18
CA MET A 349 -23.75 -14.10 -15.64
C MET A 349 -24.79 -14.59 -16.66
N LYS A 350 -24.69 -14.15 -17.93
CA LYS A 350 -25.56 -14.62 -19.02
C LYS A 350 -25.44 -16.13 -19.22
N LYS A 351 -24.19 -16.68 -19.24
CA LYS A 351 -23.95 -18.12 -19.36
C LYS A 351 -24.56 -18.92 -18.21
N ALA A 352 -24.53 -18.36 -16.99
CA ALA A 352 -25.12 -18.97 -15.80
C ALA A 352 -26.64 -18.80 -15.70
N GLY A 353 -27.29 -18.13 -16.67
CA GLY A 353 -28.76 -17.87 -16.65
C GLY A 353 -29.15 -16.80 -15.63
N GLY A 354 -28.22 -15.96 -15.20
CA GLY A 354 -28.47 -14.82 -14.30
C GLY A 354 -28.80 -13.54 -15.08
N PHE A 355 -29.63 -12.69 -14.49
CA PHE A 355 -29.93 -11.38 -15.02
C PHE A 355 -30.19 -10.37 -13.90
N ILE A 356 -29.98 -9.10 -14.20
CA ILE A 356 -30.34 -8.00 -13.31
C ILE A 356 -31.79 -7.60 -13.60
N PRO A 357 -32.67 -7.53 -12.57
CA PRO A 357 -34.07 -7.14 -12.78
C PRO A 357 -34.17 -5.81 -13.54
N GLY A 358 -34.94 -5.80 -14.61
CA GLY A 358 -35.16 -4.62 -15.47
C GLY A 358 -34.10 -4.38 -16.55
N ILE A 359 -33.01 -5.20 -16.63
CA ILE A 359 -31.92 -5.02 -17.59
C ILE A 359 -31.75 -6.28 -18.43
N ARG A 360 -31.66 -6.12 -19.77
CA ARG A 360 -31.45 -7.25 -20.68
C ARG A 360 -30.06 -7.88 -20.47
N PRO A 361 -29.95 -9.23 -20.43
CA PRO A 361 -28.64 -9.90 -20.32
C PRO A 361 -27.72 -9.60 -21.51
N GLY A 362 -26.41 -9.44 -21.25
CA GLY A 362 -25.40 -9.18 -22.25
C GLY A 362 -24.87 -7.74 -22.21
N LYS A 363 -24.73 -7.10 -23.38
CA LYS A 363 -24.13 -5.75 -23.49
C LYS A 363 -24.82 -4.70 -22.60
N PRO A 364 -26.18 -4.61 -22.53
CA PRO A 364 -26.84 -3.65 -21.64
C PRO A 364 -26.49 -3.85 -20.16
N THR A 365 -26.27 -5.11 -19.74
CA THR A 365 -25.83 -5.43 -18.38
C THR A 365 -24.39 -4.94 -18.13
N SER A 366 -23.50 -5.12 -19.12
CA SER A 366 -22.14 -4.61 -19.06
C SER A 366 -22.10 -3.09 -18.95
N ASP A 367 -22.89 -2.40 -19.79
CA ASP A 367 -22.97 -0.93 -19.81
C ASP A 367 -23.48 -0.38 -18.47
N TYR A 368 -24.51 -1.03 -17.90
CA TYR A 368 -25.04 -0.68 -16.59
C TYR A 368 -24.01 -0.89 -15.46
N LEU A 369 -23.29 -2.02 -15.47
CA LEU A 369 -22.23 -2.29 -14.49
C LEU A 369 -21.10 -1.28 -14.59
N SER A 370 -20.68 -0.92 -15.82
CA SER A 370 -19.66 0.11 -16.06
C SER A 370 -20.09 1.48 -15.55
N GLN A 371 -21.34 1.86 -15.77
CA GLN A 371 -21.87 3.14 -15.29
C GLN A 371 -21.89 3.21 -13.75
N ILE A 372 -22.37 2.16 -13.08
CA ILE A 372 -22.37 2.10 -11.61
C ILE A 372 -20.94 2.13 -11.08
N LEU A 373 -20.03 1.37 -11.72
CA LEU A 373 -18.64 1.31 -11.31
C LEU A 373 -17.99 2.69 -11.35
N ASN A 374 -18.20 3.46 -12.43
CA ASN A 374 -17.69 4.81 -12.57
C ASN A 374 -18.15 5.73 -11.42
N TYR A 375 -19.41 5.68 -11.03
CA TYR A 375 -19.90 6.46 -9.90
C TYR A 375 -19.28 6.03 -8.57
N ILE A 376 -19.16 4.73 -8.34
CA ILE A 376 -18.62 4.17 -7.11
C ILE A 376 -17.13 4.51 -6.98
N VAL A 377 -16.38 4.36 -8.07
CA VAL A 377 -14.93 4.68 -8.10
C VAL A 377 -14.70 6.15 -7.81
N PHE A 378 -15.52 7.05 -8.35
CA PHE A 378 -15.42 8.47 -8.05
C PHE A 378 -15.62 8.76 -6.57
N ILE A 379 -16.65 8.19 -5.95
CA ILE A 379 -16.93 8.34 -4.52
C ILE A 379 -15.74 7.78 -3.70
N GLY A 380 -15.23 6.60 -4.08
CA GLY A 380 -14.07 5.99 -3.45
C GLY A 380 -12.81 6.84 -3.56
N ALA A 381 -12.53 7.39 -4.74
CA ALA A 381 -11.38 8.25 -5.00
C ALA A 381 -11.45 9.56 -4.19
N VAL A 382 -12.63 10.19 -4.11
CA VAL A 382 -12.85 11.36 -3.27
C VAL A 382 -12.65 11.03 -1.79
N GLY A 383 -13.17 9.88 -1.32
CA GLY A 383 -12.93 9.42 0.04
C GLY A 383 -11.44 9.21 0.35
N LEU A 384 -10.70 8.56 -0.55
CA LEU A 384 -9.25 8.39 -0.43
C LEU A 384 -8.52 9.74 -0.43
N ALA A 385 -8.94 10.68 -1.28
CA ALA A 385 -8.39 12.03 -1.35
C ALA A 385 -8.55 12.78 -0.01
N ILE A 386 -9.73 12.72 0.60
CA ILE A 386 -10.00 13.35 1.90
C ILE A 386 -9.03 12.79 2.96
N VAL A 387 -8.90 11.46 3.05
CA VAL A 387 -8.01 10.83 4.04
C VAL A 387 -6.56 11.19 3.79
N ALA A 388 -6.14 11.27 2.52
CA ALA A 388 -4.76 11.61 2.16
C ALA A 388 -4.41 13.07 2.47
N VAL A 389 -5.37 14.00 2.27
CA VAL A 389 -5.15 15.45 2.46
C VAL A 389 -5.07 15.84 3.93
N ILE A 390 -5.85 15.21 4.81
CA ILE A 390 -5.92 15.60 6.22
C ILE A 390 -4.54 15.68 6.89
N PRO A 391 -3.67 14.66 6.88
CA PRO A 391 -2.35 14.76 7.48
C PRO A 391 -1.41 15.73 6.78
N ILE A 392 -1.52 15.84 5.44
CA ILE A 392 -0.74 16.81 4.66
C ILE A 392 -1.05 18.22 5.11
N PHE A 393 -2.33 18.51 5.33
CA PHE A 393 -2.78 19.79 5.85
C PHE A 393 -2.24 20.05 7.27
N PHE A 394 -2.30 19.05 8.15
CA PHE A 394 -1.76 19.18 9.51
C PHE A 394 -0.25 19.39 9.52
N ASN A 395 0.50 18.66 8.69
CA ASN A 395 1.94 18.86 8.57
C ASN A 395 2.28 20.25 8.01
N GLY A 396 1.59 20.69 6.97
CA GLY A 396 1.86 21.97 6.33
C GLY A 396 1.52 23.18 7.19
N VAL A 397 0.36 23.16 7.86
CA VAL A 397 -0.14 24.32 8.64
C VAL A 397 0.44 24.36 10.06
N PHE A 398 0.61 23.21 10.70
CA PHE A 398 1.02 23.12 12.11
C PHE A 398 2.47 22.64 12.28
N ASN A 399 3.21 22.38 11.19
CA ASN A 399 4.56 21.78 11.23
C ASN A 399 4.63 20.57 12.16
N ALA A 400 3.62 19.69 12.06
CA ALA A 400 3.42 18.60 13.01
C ALA A 400 4.46 17.49 12.89
N ASP A 401 5.34 17.53 11.90
CA ASP A 401 6.46 16.60 11.63
C ASP A 401 6.14 15.12 11.86
N VAL A 402 4.90 14.74 11.51
CA VAL A 402 4.37 13.40 11.71
C VAL A 402 4.49 12.63 10.41
N SER A 403 5.23 11.53 10.43
CA SER A 403 5.29 10.59 9.31
C SER A 403 4.03 9.72 9.19
N PHE A 404 3.19 9.72 10.22
CA PHE A 404 1.90 9.06 10.30
C PHE A 404 0.87 9.80 9.43
N GLY A 405 0.94 9.55 8.12
CA GLY A 405 0.07 10.16 7.11
C GLY A 405 -1.24 9.39 6.92
N GLY A 406 -2.22 10.01 6.25
CA GLY A 406 -3.48 9.37 5.86
C GLY A 406 -3.27 8.10 5.05
N THR A 407 -2.23 8.06 4.23
CA THR A 407 -1.81 6.87 3.48
C THR A 407 -1.46 5.71 4.40
N SER A 408 -0.77 5.97 5.51
CA SER A 408 -0.39 4.96 6.50
C SER A 408 -1.63 4.34 7.17
N ILE A 409 -2.61 5.16 7.55
CA ILE A 409 -3.88 4.68 8.14
C ILE A 409 -4.66 3.85 7.13
N ILE A 410 -4.74 4.29 5.87
CA ILE A 410 -5.43 3.54 4.81
C ILE A 410 -4.79 2.16 4.64
N ILE A 411 -3.45 2.09 4.61
CA ILE A 411 -2.72 0.84 4.46
C ILE A 411 -2.98 -0.08 5.66
N ILE A 412 -2.82 0.42 6.88
CA ILE A 412 -3.01 -0.38 8.10
C ILE A 412 -4.43 -0.94 8.16
N VAL A 413 -5.44 -0.08 8.05
CA VAL A 413 -6.85 -0.47 8.17
C VAL A 413 -7.25 -1.40 7.02
N GLY A 414 -6.83 -1.09 5.79
CA GLY A 414 -7.12 -1.92 4.61
C GLY A 414 -6.57 -3.33 4.75
N VAL A 415 -5.30 -3.45 5.14
CA VAL A 415 -4.64 -4.76 5.31
C VAL A 415 -5.24 -5.56 6.47
N ILE A 416 -5.59 -4.91 7.58
CA ILE A 416 -6.26 -5.58 8.71
C ILE A 416 -7.61 -6.14 8.26
N ILE A 417 -8.45 -5.33 7.60
CA ILE A 417 -9.78 -5.77 7.14
C ILE A 417 -9.64 -6.92 6.13
N GLU A 418 -8.74 -6.80 5.16
CA GLU A 418 -8.50 -7.84 4.15
C GLU A 418 -8.03 -9.15 4.78
N THR A 419 -7.07 -9.07 5.71
CA THR A 419 -6.54 -10.23 6.43
C THR A 419 -7.63 -10.93 7.27
N VAL A 420 -8.46 -10.17 7.98
CA VAL A 420 -9.57 -10.74 8.77
C VAL A 420 -10.60 -11.40 7.85
N LYS A 421 -10.99 -10.77 6.74
CA LYS A 421 -11.91 -11.36 5.74
C LYS A 421 -11.35 -12.65 5.14
N GLN A 422 -10.03 -12.72 4.91
CA GLN A 422 -9.39 -13.93 4.41
C GLN A 422 -9.41 -15.06 5.47
N ILE A 423 -9.15 -14.74 6.74
CA ILE A 423 -9.28 -15.71 7.84
C ILE A 423 -10.72 -16.24 7.93
N GLU A 424 -11.72 -15.38 7.87
CA GLU A 424 -13.14 -15.76 7.89
C GLU A 424 -13.50 -16.67 6.72
N SER A 425 -13.02 -16.35 5.52
CA SER A 425 -13.22 -17.18 4.33
C SER A 425 -12.62 -18.58 4.50
N GLN A 426 -11.37 -18.67 5.02
CA GLN A 426 -10.71 -19.95 5.28
C GLN A 426 -11.43 -20.77 6.36
N MET A 427 -12.02 -20.14 7.36
CA MET A 427 -12.84 -20.83 8.37
C MET A 427 -14.14 -21.37 7.80
N ARG A 428 -14.85 -20.60 6.95
CA ARG A 428 -16.13 -21.03 6.35
C ARG A 428 -15.94 -22.26 5.46
N VAL A 429 -14.88 -22.31 4.65
CA VAL A 429 -14.60 -23.45 3.76
C VAL A 429 -14.40 -24.76 4.56
N ARG A 430 -13.92 -24.70 5.79
CA ARG A 430 -13.71 -25.89 6.64
C ARG A 430 -14.96 -26.35 7.37
N TYR A 431 -15.83 -25.44 7.78
CA TYR A 431 -17.13 -25.80 8.34
C TYR A 431 -17.96 -26.63 7.35
N TYR A 432 -17.82 -26.37 6.05
CA TYR A 432 -18.50 -27.12 5.00
C TYR A 432 -17.91 -28.53 4.78
N LYS A 433 -16.61 -28.74 5.03
CA LYS A 433 -15.97 -30.06 4.93
C LYS A 433 -16.30 -30.99 6.09
N GLY A 434 -16.66 -30.48 7.26
CA GLY A 434 -17.11 -31.26 8.40
C GLY A 434 -18.48 -31.90 8.21
N PHE A 435 -19.30 -31.38 7.30
CA PHE A 435 -20.65 -31.95 6.99
C PHE A 435 -20.62 -33.08 5.96
N LEU A 436 -19.46 -33.31 5.30
CA LEU A 436 -19.31 -34.33 4.27
C LEU A 436 -18.53 -35.56 4.74
N ASN A 437 -18.10 -35.59 6.00
CA ASN A 437 -17.31 -36.68 6.60
C ASN A 437 -18.01 -37.37 7.78
N ASP A 438 -19.33 -37.16 7.94
CA ASP A 438 -20.20 -37.96 8.83
C ASP A 438 -21.14 -38.88 8.01
#